data_ae8dbac1d14a8b86b48deed0f0343b48
#
_entry.id   ae8dbac1d14a8b86b48deed0f0343b48
#
_cell.length_a   1.000
_cell.length_b   1.000
_cell.length_c   1.000
_cell.angle_alpha   90.00
_cell.angle_beta   90.00
_cell.angle_gamma   90.00
#
_symmetry.space_group_name_H-M   'P 1'
#
loop_
_entity.id
_entity.type
_entity.pdbx_description
1 polymer ?
#
loop_
_entity_poly.entity_id
_entity_poly.type
_entity_poly.pdbx_seq_one_letter_code
_entity_poly.pdbx_strand_id
1 'polypeptide(L)'
;MSQKNTLHTISEQTGYSVSTVSRVLSGQAKKYRISKEAEERITAQAGRLNYQPNLVAQTLRTRKSQTVGLLIPDVDNPFFASLAGIIIGILDSRGYHTLLADSRESGEEEVQELRMLMSRSVDGIICIPASSSPEYHEQVSSQIPLVLIDRHFKNTSLSYVCTDNYAGARMATDYLIGKGYKRILAIQGVPDSMPNKERVRGFKEAIGVHGVNYKVVGDAFSVENGKKEVLNAFAGGRIPYDAVFAFSSTILLGAIDALRSLHIRPGKDVGIISYDNNGFLDFLDPAVTRVEQPLREAGQIAVDTLFEIINARRAGRPDPAPRQLLIPPTLVVRSSC
;
A
#
# COMPACT_ATOMS: atom_id res chain seq x y z
N MET A 1 30.16 26.57 19.95
CA MET A 1 28.70 26.60 19.68
C MET A 1 28.48 27.14 18.29
N SER A 2 28.07 26.30 17.34
CA SER A 2 27.78 26.75 15.96
C SER A 2 26.58 27.70 16.01
N GLN A 3 26.77 28.95 15.56
CA GLN A 3 25.72 29.94 15.45
C GLN A 3 24.66 29.36 14.47
N LYS A 4 23.47 29.01 14.97
CA LYS A 4 22.36 28.57 14.14
C LYS A 4 21.97 29.72 13.21
N ASN A 5 22.22 29.57 11.91
CA ASN A 5 21.77 30.51 10.91
C ASN A 5 20.23 30.58 10.94
N THR A 6 19.67 31.71 11.32
CA THR A 6 18.23 31.92 11.53
C THR A 6 17.70 32.95 10.53
N LEU A 7 16.37 33.06 10.41
CA LEU A 7 15.73 34.15 9.65
C LEU A 7 16.21 35.53 10.13
N HIS A 8 16.52 35.67 11.43
CA HIS A 8 17.06 36.90 12.03
C HIS A 8 18.45 37.24 11.44
N THR A 9 19.35 36.25 11.37
CA THR A 9 20.70 36.45 10.79
C THR A 9 20.63 36.92 9.33
N ILE A 10 19.70 36.31 8.53
CA ILE A 10 19.50 36.74 7.13
C ILE A 10 18.92 38.17 7.08
N SER A 11 17.97 38.47 7.97
CA SER A 11 17.37 39.80 8.09
C SER A 11 18.43 40.89 8.36
N GLU A 12 19.29 40.65 9.35
CA GLU A 12 20.39 41.57 9.70
C GLU A 12 21.37 41.78 8.57
N GLN A 13 21.75 40.71 7.87
CA GLN A 13 22.75 40.77 6.79
C GLN A 13 22.21 41.31 5.46
N THR A 14 20.90 41.23 5.24
CA THR A 14 20.27 41.71 4.01
C THR A 14 19.61 43.08 4.16
N GLY A 15 19.33 43.52 5.40
CA GLY A 15 18.61 44.74 5.71
C GLY A 15 17.10 44.66 5.52
N TYR A 16 16.57 43.49 5.19
CA TYR A 16 15.11 43.29 5.07
C TYR A 16 14.52 42.77 6.37
N SER A 17 13.25 43.08 6.63
CA SER A 17 12.55 42.58 7.82
C SER A 17 12.48 41.05 7.84
N VAL A 18 12.46 40.42 9.03
CA VAL A 18 12.30 38.97 9.21
C VAL A 18 11.05 38.46 8.47
N SER A 19 9.97 39.24 8.44
CA SER A 19 8.75 38.88 7.71
C SER A 19 8.96 38.86 6.20
N THR A 20 9.73 39.80 5.63
CA THR A 20 10.08 39.83 4.20
C THR A 20 10.95 38.63 3.86
N VAL A 21 12.00 38.37 4.65
CA VAL A 21 12.88 37.20 4.48
C VAL A 21 12.07 35.89 4.51
N SER A 22 11.19 35.72 5.51
CA SER A 22 10.32 34.55 5.63
C SER A 22 9.40 34.37 4.41
N ARG A 23 8.81 35.43 3.87
CA ARG A 23 7.92 35.40 2.71
C ARG A 23 8.69 35.00 1.42
N VAL A 24 9.90 35.54 1.24
CA VAL A 24 10.76 35.19 0.11
C VAL A 24 11.16 33.71 0.18
N LEU A 25 11.70 33.26 1.30
CA LEU A 25 12.16 31.87 1.48
C LEU A 25 11.02 30.85 1.50
N SER A 26 9.77 31.29 1.67
CA SER A 26 8.56 30.46 1.53
C SER A 26 7.95 30.52 0.12
N GLY A 27 8.61 31.10 -0.89
CA GLY A 27 8.14 31.20 -2.27
C GLY A 27 6.94 32.15 -2.46
N GLN A 28 6.68 33.04 -1.50
CA GLN A 28 5.52 33.93 -1.51
C GLN A 28 5.85 35.35 -1.99
N ALA A 29 7.02 35.57 -2.59
CA ALA A 29 7.49 36.88 -3.01
C ALA A 29 6.46 37.57 -3.93
N LYS A 30 5.95 36.89 -4.94
CA LYS A 30 4.93 37.42 -5.87
C LYS A 30 3.64 37.81 -5.15
N LYS A 31 3.14 36.99 -4.24
CA LYS A 31 1.90 37.24 -3.48
C LYS A 31 1.97 38.51 -2.66
N TYR A 32 3.14 38.81 -2.10
CA TYR A 32 3.35 39.98 -1.24
C TYR A 32 4.03 41.14 -1.98
N ARG A 33 4.10 41.08 -3.34
CA ARG A 33 4.67 42.12 -4.19
C ARG A 33 6.11 42.53 -3.77
N ILE A 34 6.91 41.55 -3.34
CA ILE A 34 8.32 41.77 -3.00
C ILE A 34 9.11 41.94 -4.31
N SER A 35 10.01 42.90 -4.36
CA SER A 35 10.81 43.17 -5.58
C SER A 35 11.71 41.97 -5.90
N LYS A 36 12.01 41.81 -7.20
CA LYS A 36 12.91 40.76 -7.70
C LYS A 36 14.32 40.90 -7.11
N GLU A 37 14.80 42.13 -6.95
CA GLU A 37 16.06 42.45 -6.31
C GLU A 37 16.12 41.95 -4.85
N ALA A 38 15.07 42.20 -4.07
CA ALA A 38 14.96 41.71 -2.70
C ALA A 38 14.91 40.17 -2.62
N GLU A 39 14.19 39.57 -3.55
CA GLU A 39 14.08 38.09 -3.64
C GLU A 39 15.47 37.48 -3.93
N GLU A 40 16.20 38.00 -4.94
CA GLU A 40 17.52 37.51 -5.32
C GLU A 40 18.54 37.70 -4.18
N ARG A 41 18.56 38.88 -3.54
CA ARG A 41 19.47 39.18 -2.43
C ARG A 41 19.24 38.29 -1.22
N ILE A 42 17.99 38.06 -0.85
CA ILE A 42 17.63 37.20 0.30
C ILE A 42 17.98 35.74 -0.02
N THR A 43 17.65 35.27 -1.22
CA THR A 43 17.92 33.88 -1.63
C THR A 43 19.44 33.61 -1.71
N ALA A 44 20.21 34.53 -2.28
CA ALA A 44 21.65 34.41 -2.32
C ALA A 44 22.27 34.34 -0.92
N GLN A 45 21.79 35.19 0.01
CA GLN A 45 22.29 35.20 1.38
C GLN A 45 21.90 33.93 2.16
N ALA A 46 20.70 33.43 1.97
CA ALA A 46 20.27 32.16 2.54
C ALA A 46 21.13 30.98 2.05
N GLY A 47 21.46 30.97 0.76
CA GLY A 47 22.39 30.00 0.15
C GLY A 47 23.81 30.05 0.74
N ARG A 48 24.39 31.28 0.91
CA ARG A 48 25.71 31.47 1.53
C ARG A 48 25.76 30.96 2.96
N LEU A 49 24.67 31.11 3.69
CA LEU A 49 24.54 30.69 5.09
C LEU A 49 24.16 29.21 5.23
N ASN A 50 23.94 28.47 4.13
CA ASN A 50 23.33 27.14 4.15
C ASN A 50 22.09 27.11 5.04
N TYR A 51 21.27 28.16 4.97
CA TYR A 51 20.07 28.26 5.79
C TYR A 51 19.05 27.20 5.37
N GLN A 52 18.66 26.38 6.32
CA GLN A 52 17.56 25.45 6.15
C GLN A 52 16.33 25.95 6.94
N PRO A 53 15.16 26.08 6.30
CA PRO A 53 13.95 26.44 7.00
C PRO A 53 13.68 25.48 8.17
N ASN A 54 13.36 26.01 9.32
CA ASN A 54 12.93 25.19 10.44
C ASN A 54 11.49 24.71 10.18
N LEU A 55 11.36 23.47 9.68
CA LEU A 55 10.06 22.86 9.37
C LEU A 55 9.13 22.82 10.60
N VAL A 56 9.65 22.60 11.81
CA VAL A 56 8.86 22.60 13.04
C VAL A 56 8.22 23.99 13.28
N ALA A 57 8.99 25.07 13.15
CA ALA A 57 8.47 26.43 13.29
C ALA A 57 7.48 26.77 12.16
N GLN A 58 7.71 26.27 10.97
CA GLN A 58 6.80 26.44 9.83
C GLN A 58 5.48 25.70 10.07
N THR A 59 5.54 24.44 10.52
CA THR A 59 4.38 23.61 10.86
C THR A 59 3.53 24.27 11.95
N LEU A 60 4.15 24.75 13.02
CA LEU A 60 3.45 25.46 14.11
C LEU A 60 2.71 26.71 13.58
N ARG A 61 3.30 27.46 12.65
CA ARG A 61 2.69 28.67 12.08
C ARG A 61 1.60 28.36 11.06
N THR A 62 1.81 27.37 10.21
CA THR A 62 0.92 27.05 9.08
C THR A 62 -0.10 25.97 9.40
N ARG A 63 0.11 25.22 10.47
CA ARG A 63 -0.61 24.00 10.81
C ARG A 63 -0.58 22.95 9.66
N LYS A 64 0.53 22.94 8.91
CA LYS A 64 0.77 22.01 7.80
C LYS A 64 2.16 21.42 7.94
N SER A 65 2.26 20.11 8.14
CA SER A 65 3.55 19.42 8.17
C SER A 65 4.06 19.07 6.79
N GLN A 66 3.20 19.09 5.79
CA GLN A 66 3.45 18.55 4.45
C GLN A 66 3.98 17.09 4.51
N THR A 67 3.50 16.34 5.48
CA THR A 67 3.85 14.94 5.69
C THR A 67 2.59 14.11 5.80
N VAL A 68 2.56 12.98 5.11
CA VAL A 68 1.50 11.96 5.20
C VAL A 68 2.10 10.72 5.85
N GLY A 69 1.41 10.15 6.83
CA GLY A 69 1.72 8.84 7.38
C GLY A 69 1.27 7.74 6.42
N LEU A 70 2.14 6.79 6.14
CA LEU A 70 1.81 5.58 5.40
C LEU A 70 2.10 4.39 6.31
N LEU A 71 1.04 3.72 6.77
CA LEU A 71 1.15 2.53 7.62
C LEU A 71 0.87 1.29 6.79
N ILE A 72 1.84 0.37 6.76
CA ILE A 72 1.76 -0.89 6.01
C ILE A 72 1.98 -2.08 6.95
N PRO A 73 1.47 -3.28 6.61
CA PRO A 73 1.59 -4.46 7.49
C PRO A 73 2.97 -5.10 7.52
N ASP A 74 3.75 -5.00 6.43
CA ASP A 74 5.03 -5.69 6.30
C ASP A 74 5.85 -5.05 5.17
N VAL A 75 6.95 -4.40 5.51
CA VAL A 75 7.83 -3.72 4.56
C VAL A 75 8.63 -4.70 3.69
N ASP A 76 8.86 -5.91 4.18
CA ASP A 76 9.61 -6.95 3.45
C ASP A 76 8.74 -7.67 2.41
N ASN A 77 7.42 -7.55 2.51
CA ASN A 77 6.52 -8.12 1.52
C ASN A 77 6.52 -7.29 0.23
N PRO A 78 6.94 -7.87 -0.93
CA PRO A 78 7.06 -7.14 -2.20
C PRO A 78 5.77 -6.45 -2.67
N PHE A 79 4.61 -6.96 -2.28
CA PHE A 79 3.32 -6.36 -2.61
C PHE A 79 3.15 -5.01 -1.89
N PHE A 80 3.35 -4.99 -0.57
CA PHE A 80 3.21 -3.75 0.21
C PHE A 80 4.33 -2.76 -0.11
N ALA A 81 5.57 -3.23 -0.33
CA ALA A 81 6.67 -2.38 -0.78
C ALA A 81 6.38 -1.69 -2.11
N SER A 82 5.79 -2.43 -3.08
CA SER A 82 5.40 -1.88 -4.39
C SER A 82 4.29 -0.83 -4.25
N LEU A 83 3.26 -1.12 -3.45
CA LEU A 83 2.17 -0.17 -3.19
C LEU A 83 2.67 1.08 -2.46
N ALA A 84 3.53 0.91 -1.46
CA ALA A 84 4.18 2.03 -0.76
C ALA A 84 4.99 2.91 -1.72
N GLY A 85 5.81 2.32 -2.59
CA GLY A 85 6.57 3.06 -3.60
C GLY A 85 5.69 3.90 -4.54
N ILE A 86 4.54 3.35 -4.94
CA ILE A 86 3.55 4.08 -5.76
C ILE A 86 2.97 5.27 -4.99
N ILE A 87 2.51 5.06 -3.75
CA ILE A 87 1.92 6.11 -2.91
C ILE A 87 2.94 7.21 -2.62
N ILE A 88 4.18 6.85 -2.25
CA ILE A 88 5.28 7.79 -2.02
C ILE A 88 5.51 8.66 -3.26
N GLY A 89 5.62 8.06 -4.45
CA GLY A 89 5.81 8.82 -5.68
C GLY A 89 4.66 9.79 -5.99
N ILE A 90 3.41 9.42 -5.70
CA ILE A 90 2.24 10.30 -5.86
C ILE A 90 2.30 11.46 -4.85
N LEU A 91 2.64 11.19 -3.60
CA LEU A 91 2.76 12.21 -2.54
C LEU A 91 3.89 13.20 -2.84
N ASP A 92 5.06 12.70 -3.26
CA ASP A 92 6.20 13.53 -3.66
C ASP A 92 5.85 14.48 -4.81
N SER A 93 5.10 13.99 -5.81
CA SER A 93 4.64 14.83 -6.93
C SER A 93 3.73 15.99 -6.48
N ARG A 94 3.16 15.90 -5.28
CA ARG A 94 2.32 16.94 -4.65
C ARG A 94 3.05 17.78 -3.61
N GLY A 95 4.36 17.56 -3.44
CA GLY A 95 5.18 18.27 -2.46
C GLY A 95 4.96 17.81 -1.02
N TYR A 96 4.54 16.55 -0.83
CA TYR A 96 4.37 15.93 0.49
C TYR A 96 5.41 14.86 0.73
N HIS A 97 5.99 14.86 1.92
CA HIS A 97 6.85 13.79 2.40
C HIS A 97 6.01 12.63 2.98
N THR A 98 6.60 11.44 2.99
CA THR A 98 5.97 10.27 3.57
C THR A 98 6.72 9.83 4.82
N LEU A 99 5.99 9.60 5.91
CA LEU A 99 6.48 8.90 7.09
C LEU A 99 5.94 7.47 7.05
N LEU A 100 6.81 6.53 6.63
CA LEU A 100 6.47 5.12 6.54
C LEU A 100 6.56 4.47 7.91
N ALA A 101 5.55 3.69 8.27
CA ALA A 101 5.47 2.87 9.47
C ALA A 101 5.07 1.44 9.11
N ASP A 102 5.53 0.48 9.89
CA ASP A 102 5.33 -0.97 9.68
C ASP A 102 4.69 -1.58 10.91
N SER A 103 3.50 -2.15 10.78
CA SER A 103 2.77 -2.79 11.88
C SER A 103 3.12 -4.27 12.07
N ARG A 104 3.98 -4.87 11.24
CA ARG A 104 4.42 -6.26 11.32
C ARG A 104 3.28 -7.27 11.42
N GLU A 105 2.22 -7.03 10.65
CA GLU A 105 0.97 -7.82 10.68
C GLU A 105 0.33 -7.93 12.09
N SER A 106 0.64 -7.00 12.99
CA SER A 106 0.16 -6.97 14.38
C SER A 106 -0.80 -5.81 14.61
N GLY A 107 -2.01 -6.10 15.08
CA GLY A 107 -2.96 -5.05 15.46
C GLY A 107 -2.51 -4.22 16.67
N GLU A 108 -1.68 -4.78 17.56
CA GLU A 108 -1.13 -4.04 18.69
C GLU A 108 -0.05 -3.04 18.23
N GLU A 109 0.87 -3.48 17.36
CA GLU A 109 1.87 -2.61 16.76
C GLU A 109 1.20 -1.53 15.89
N GLU A 110 0.15 -1.86 15.16
CA GLU A 110 -0.62 -0.92 14.36
C GLU A 110 -1.15 0.24 15.20
N VAL A 111 -1.69 -0.04 16.38
CA VAL A 111 -2.16 0.99 17.32
C VAL A 111 -1.01 1.89 17.78
N GLN A 112 0.17 1.31 18.06
CA GLN A 112 1.35 2.08 18.48
C GLN A 112 1.85 2.98 17.34
N GLU A 113 1.92 2.45 16.13
CA GLU A 113 2.36 3.19 14.95
C GLU A 113 1.37 4.31 14.57
N LEU A 114 0.07 4.08 14.66
CA LEU A 114 -0.92 5.14 14.48
C LEU A 114 -0.76 6.27 15.50
N ARG A 115 -0.52 5.94 16.78
CA ARG A 115 -0.22 6.94 17.82
C ARG A 115 1.07 7.72 17.52
N MET A 116 2.11 7.01 17.08
CA MET A 116 3.38 7.62 16.68
C MET A 116 3.16 8.60 15.53
N LEU A 117 2.47 8.20 14.46
CA LEU A 117 2.16 9.07 13.32
C LEU A 117 1.38 10.33 13.75
N MET A 118 0.37 10.18 14.60
CA MET A 118 -0.38 11.32 15.16
C MET A 118 0.52 12.27 15.97
N SER A 119 1.42 11.72 16.79
CA SER A 119 2.37 12.51 17.60
C SER A 119 3.36 13.31 16.75
N ARG A 120 3.66 12.84 15.53
CA ARG A 120 4.51 13.53 14.55
C ARG A 120 3.74 14.60 13.77
N SER A 121 2.46 14.82 14.09
CA SER A 121 1.62 15.85 13.46
C SER A 121 1.56 15.70 11.93
N VAL A 122 1.47 14.48 11.41
CA VAL A 122 1.25 14.26 9.97
C VAL A 122 -0.09 14.90 9.56
N ASP A 123 -0.22 15.33 8.31
CA ASP A 123 -1.43 16.01 7.81
C ASP A 123 -2.59 15.03 7.55
N GLY A 124 -2.29 13.74 7.41
CA GLY A 124 -3.23 12.65 7.21
C GLY A 124 -2.51 11.30 7.16
N ILE A 125 -3.28 10.21 7.17
CA ILE A 125 -2.77 8.85 7.19
C ILE A 125 -3.42 8.02 6.08
N ILE A 126 -2.60 7.25 5.33
CA ILE A 126 -3.04 6.12 4.51
C ILE A 126 -2.64 4.86 5.25
N CYS A 127 -3.58 3.95 5.48
CA CYS A 127 -3.37 2.75 6.29
C CYS A 127 -3.82 1.48 5.56
N ILE A 128 -2.97 0.46 5.58
CA ILE A 128 -3.35 -0.92 5.27
C ILE A 128 -3.57 -1.62 6.62
N PRO A 129 -4.79 -1.87 7.07
CA PRO A 129 -5.03 -2.37 8.41
C PRO A 129 -4.54 -3.82 8.60
N ALA A 130 -3.87 -4.07 9.73
CA ALA A 130 -3.52 -5.38 10.23
C ALA A 130 -4.54 -5.90 11.25
N SER A 131 -5.23 -5.01 11.96
CA SER A 131 -6.27 -5.35 12.93
C SER A 131 -7.55 -5.85 12.26
N SER A 132 -8.37 -6.57 13.04
CA SER A 132 -9.63 -7.16 12.58
C SER A 132 -10.85 -6.25 12.81
N SER A 133 -10.70 -5.14 13.55
CA SER A 133 -11.80 -4.27 13.96
C SER A 133 -11.54 -2.80 13.68
N PRO A 134 -12.59 -2.00 13.31
CA PRO A 134 -12.43 -0.62 12.85
C PRO A 134 -12.35 0.41 13.98
N GLU A 135 -12.69 0.09 15.23
CA GLU A 135 -12.98 1.06 16.29
C GLU A 135 -11.84 2.05 16.50
N TYR A 136 -10.61 1.56 16.57
CA TYR A 136 -9.46 2.43 16.77
C TYR A 136 -9.17 3.32 15.55
N HIS A 137 -9.35 2.79 14.34
CA HIS A 137 -9.19 3.57 13.11
C HIS A 137 -10.26 4.66 12.98
N GLU A 138 -11.49 4.37 13.36
CA GLU A 138 -12.58 5.36 13.40
C GLU A 138 -12.31 6.45 14.44
N GLN A 139 -11.79 6.07 15.61
CA GLN A 139 -11.33 7.03 16.61
C GLN A 139 -10.19 7.92 16.07
N VAL A 140 -9.19 7.35 15.39
CA VAL A 140 -8.11 8.10 14.75
C VAL A 140 -8.67 9.01 13.67
N SER A 141 -9.59 8.53 12.83
CA SER A 141 -10.16 9.30 11.73
C SER A 141 -10.96 10.51 12.19
N SER A 142 -11.52 10.47 13.41
CA SER A 142 -12.18 11.64 14.00
C SER A 142 -11.21 12.79 14.33
N GLN A 143 -9.93 12.49 14.51
CA GLN A 143 -8.90 13.46 14.90
C GLN A 143 -8.03 13.88 13.69
N ILE A 144 -7.70 12.95 12.79
CA ILE A 144 -6.84 13.18 11.65
C ILE A 144 -7.44 12.50 10.39
N PRO A 145 -7.34 13.11 9.19
CA PRO A 145 -7.77 12.47 7.95
C PRO A 145 -7.14 11.08 7.79
N LEU A 146 -7.96 10.05 7.58
CA LEU A 146 -7.52 8.66 7.42
C LEU A 146 -8.26 8.01 6.26
N VAL A 147 -7.52 7.28 5.41
CA VAL A 147 -8.04 6.48 4.31
C VAL A 147 -7.41 5.09 4.37
N LEU A 148 -8.24 4.06 4.24
CA LEU A 148 -7.76 2.67 4.15
C LEU A 148 -7.46 2.31 2.69
N ILE A 149 -6.44 1.46 2.49
CA ILE A 149 -6.11 0.91 1.18
C ILE A 149 -5.84 -0.59 1.29
N ASP A 150 -6.12 -1.34 0.22
CA ASP A 150 -5.93 -2.80 0.11
C ASP A 150 -6.82 -3.64 1.04
N ARG A 151 -6.87 -3.29 2.32
CA ARG A 151 -7.70 -3.95 3.33
C ARG A 151 -8.72 -2.96 3.88
N HIS A 152 -9.89 -3.47 4.24
CA HIS A 152 -10.95 -2.68 4.86
C HIS A 152 -11.71 -3.50 5.90
N PHE A 153 -12.49 -2.83 6.71
CA PHE A 153 -13.37 -3.47 7.69
C PHE A 153 -14.78 -3.60 7.13
N LYS A 154 -15.45 -4.67 7.51
CA LYS A 154 -16.90 -4.80 7.26
C LYS A 154 -17.66 -3.79 8.12
N ASN A 155 -18.62 -3.09 7.54
CA ASN A 155 -19.46 -2.10 8.25
C ASN A 155 -18.67 -0.93 8.87
N THR A 156 -17.68 -0.40 8.19
CA THR A 156 -16.96 0.80 8.62
C THR A 156 -17.52 2.06 7.99
N SER A 157 -17.37 3.20 8.70
CA SER A 157 -17.63 4.55 8.19
C SER A 157 -16.43 5.16 7.46
N LEU A 158 -15.29 4.47 7.42
CA LEU A 158 -14.06 4.96 6.81
C LEU A 158 -14.09 4.89 5.28
N SER A 159 -13.40 5.82 4.63
CA SER A 159 -13.08 5.70 3.22
C SER A 159 -12.06 4.59 3.00
N TYR A 160 -12.29 3.76 1.99
CA TYR A 160 -11.33 2.75 1.58
C TYR A 160 -11.28 2.56 0.06
N VAL A 161 -10.12 2.13 -0.42
CA VAL A 161 -9.87 1.78 -1.81
C VAL A 161 -9.18 0.42 -1.84
N CYS A 162 -9.86 -0.60 -2.32
CA CYS A 162 -9.38 -1.97 -2.31
C CYS A 162 -9.56 -2.63 -3.68
N THR A 163 -8.83 -3.70 -3.92
CA THR A 163 -9.08 -4.59 -5.07
C THR A 163 -10.35 -5.42 -4.82
N ASP A 164 -11.16 -5.66 -5.84
CA ASP A 164 -12.21 -6.67 -5.80
C ASP A 164 -11.59 -8.07 -5.80
N ASN A 165 -11.20 -8.50 -4.61
CA ASN A 165 -10.54 -9.79 -4.37
C ASN A 165 -11.45 -10.98 -4.70
N TYR A 166 -12.76 -10.82 -4.53
CA TYR A 166 -13.72 -11.85 -4.89
C TYR A 166 -13.76 -12.06 -6.41
N ALA A 167 -13.93 -10.97 -7.17
CA ALA A 167 -13.98 -11.05 -8.63
C ALA A 167 -12.66 -11.59 -9.21
N GLY A 168 -11.52 -11.18 -8.65
CA GLY A 168 -10.21 -11.65 -9.09
C GLY A 168 -9.99 -13.15 -8.85
N ALA A 169 -10.34 -13.65 -7.67
CA ALA A 169 -10.22 -15.08 -7.36
C ALA A 169 -11.18 -15.92 -8.22
N ARG A 170 -12.41 -15.43 -8.41
CA ARG A 170 -13.38 -16.08 -9.30
C ARG A 170 -12.85 -16.16 -10.73
N MET A 171 -12.38 -15.06 -11.28
CA MET A 171 -11.82 -14.98 -12.63
C MET A 171 -10.63 -15.95 -12.84
N ALA A 172 -9.69 -16.02 -11.89
CA ALA A 172 -8.57 -16.95 -11.93
C ALA A 172 -9.03 -18.41 -11.87
N THR A 173 -10.04 -18.70 -11.04
CA THR A 173 -10.58 -20.05 -10.91
C THR A 173 -11.33 -20.48 -12.17
N ASP A 174 -12.19 -19.62 -12.70
CA ASP A 174 -12.91 -19.87 -13.97
C ASP A 174 -11.92 -20.11 -15.12
N TYR A 175 -10.79 -19.38 -15.14
CA TYR A 175 -9.74 -19.59 -16.12
C TYR A 175 -9.09 -21.00 -15.99
N LEU A 176 -8.72 -21.43 -14.77
CA LEU A 176 -8.18 -22.77 -14.55
C LEU A 176 -9.16 -23.85 -14.99
N ILE A 177 -10.43 -23.71 -14.64
CA ILE A 177 -11.49 -24.67 -15.01
C ILE A 177 -11.67 -24.69 -16.55
N GLY A 178 -11.68 -23.52 -17.17
CA GLY A 178 -11.76 -23.39 -18.63
C GLY A 178 -10.57 -24.02 -19.37
N LYS A 179 -9.41 -24.12 -18.74
CA LYS A 179 -8.24 -24.86 -19.22
C LYS A 179 -8.28 -26.38 -18.98
N GLY A 180 -9.31 -26.86 -18.29
CA GLY A 180 -9.55 -28.28 -18.04
C GLY A 180 -8.94 -28.83 -16.77
N TYR A 181 -8.43 -27.98 -15.86
CA TYR A 181 -7.93 -28.41 -14.54
C TYR A 181 -9.11 -28.90 -13.67
N LYS A 182 -8.93 -30.05 -13.00
CA LYS A 182 -10.00 -30.74 -12.26
C LYS A 182 -9.70 -30.98 -10.78
N ARG A 183 -8.45 -30.72 -10.35
CA ARG A 183 -8.00 -30.97 -8.98
C ARG A 183 -7.10 -29.82 -8.54
N ILE A 184 -7.68 -28.83 -7.90
CA ILE A 184 -7.01 -27.57 -7.61
C ILE A 184 -6.64 -27.50 -6.12
N LEU A 185 -5.35 -27.25 -5.84
CA LEU A 185 -4.87 -26.87 -4.53
C LEU A 185 -4.83 -25.35 -4.44
N ALA A 186 -5.66 -24.74 -3.63
CA ALA A 186 -5.60 -23.32 -3.32
C ALA A 186 -4.80 -23.13 -2.02
N ILE A 187 -3.76 -22.27 -2.06
CA ILE A 187 -2.96 -21.94 -0.90
C ILE A 187 -3.27 -20.51 -0.51
N GLN A 188 -3.95 -20.38 0.63
CA GLN A 188 -4.41 -19.11 1.17
C GLN A 188 -3.37 -18.44 2.07
N GLY A 189 -3.58 -17.13 2.30
CA GLY A 189 -2.84 -16.35 3.29
C GLY A 189 -3.50 -16.37 4.68
N VAL A 190 -3.39 -15.24 5.40
CA VAL A 190 -3.97 -15.07 6.73
C VAL A 190 -5.50 -15.23 6.66
N PRO A 191 -6.10 -16.24 7.32
CA PRO A 191 -7.53 -16.58 7.16
C PRO A 191 -8.48 -15.45 7.48
N ASP A 192 -8.13 -14.63 8.48
CA ASP A 192 -9.01 -13.55 8.97
C ASP A 192 -8.86 -12.23 8.20
N SER A 193 -7.84 -12.08 7.35
CA SER A 193 -7.71 -10.88 6.54
C SER A 193 -8.82 -10.78 5.48
N MET A 194 -9.32 -9.56 5.25
CA MET A 194 -10.41 -9.33 4.30
C MET A 194 -10.07 -9.78 2.88
N PRO A 195 -8.88 -9.47 2.32
CA PRO A 195 -8.51 -9.97 0.99
C PRO A 195 -8.55 -11.49 0.89
N ASN A 196 -8.06 -12.20 1.91
CA ASN A 196 -8.06 -13.65 1.92
C ASN A 196 -9.48 -14.23 1.97
N LYS A 197 -10.35 -13.72 2.84
CA LYS A 197 -11.75 -14.13 2.93
C LYS A 197 -12.46 -14.02 1.58
N GLU A 198 -12.25 -12.90 0.88
CA GLU A 198 -12.87 -12.66 -0.42
C GLU A 198 -12.27 -13.54 -1.52
N ARG A 199 -10.94 -13.77 -1.51
CA ARG A 199 -10.28 -14.71 -2.44
C ARG A 199 -10.79 -16.13 -2.25
N VAL A 200 -10.89 -16.60 -1.00
CA VAL A 200 -11.46 -17.93 -0.67
C VAL A 200 -12.92 -18.02 -1.12
N ARG A 201 -13.72 -16.98 -0.88
CA ARG A 201 -15.12 -16.95 -1.28
C ARG A 201 -15.28 -17.02 -2.80
N GLY A 202 -14.59 -16.19 -3.54
CA GLY A 202 -14.62 -16.19 -5.02
C GLY A 202 -14.15 -17.51 -5.61
N PHE A 203 -13.07 -18.09 -5.06
CA PHE A 203 -12.58 -19.41 -5.45
C PHE A 203 -13.63 -20.53 -5.22
N LYS A 204 -14.21 -20.61 -4.01
CA LYS A 204 -15.18 -21.66 -3.66
C LYS A 204 -16.47 -21.57 -4.48
N GLU A 205 -16.97 -20.35 -4.71
CA GLU A 205 -18.18 -20.16 -5.49
C GLU A 205 -17.97 -20.53 -6.97
N ALA A 206 -16.83 -20.20 -7.57
CA ALA A 206 -16.50 -20.61 -8.93
C ALA A 206 -16.41 -22.15 -9.05
N ILE A 207 -15.79 -22.82 -8.09
CA ILE A 207 -15.66 -24.28 -8.08
C ILE A 207 -17.02 -24.98 -7.87
N GLY A 208 -17.85 -24.44 -6.99
CA GLY A 208 -19.16 -25.03 -6.65
C GLY A 208 -20.07 -25.23 -7.87
N VAL A 209 -19.92 -24.41 -8.90
CA VAL A 209 -20.70 -24.51 -10.15
C VAL A 209 -20.23 -25.66 -11.06
N HIS A 210 -18.96 -26.07 -10.94
CA HIS A 210 -18.32 -26.97 -11.92
C HIS A 210 -17.93 -28.36 -11.39
N GLY A 211 -18.14 -28.64 -10.10
CA GLY A 211 -17.86 -29.96 -9.51
C GLY A 211 -16.38 -30.37 -9.53
N VAL A 212 -15.47 -29.38 -9.45
CA VAL A 212 -14.01 -29.58 -9.44
C VAL A 212 -13.57 -29.99 -8.03
N ASN A 213 -12.66 -30.97 -7.92
CA ASN A 213 -12.06 -31.35 -6.65
C ASN A 213 -11.08 -30.27 -6.20
N TYR A 214 -11.15 -29.87 -4.93
CA TYR A 214 -10.25 -28.87 -4.42
C TYR A 214 -9.89 -29.05 -2.95
N LYS A 215 -8.81 -28.40 -2.55
CA LYS A 215 -8.47 -28.20 -1.15
C LYS A 215 -7.98 -26.76 -0.97
N VAL A 216 -8.40 -26.12 0.14
CA VAL A 216 -7.85 -24.82 0.57
C VAL A 216 -7.01 -25.08 1.81
N VAL A 217 -5.76 -24.64 1.77
CA VAL A 217 -4.75 -24.86 2.84
C VAL A 217 -3.96 -23.58 3.08
N GLY A 218 -3.23 -23.52 4.19
CA GLY A 218 -2.34 -22.41 4.51
C GLY A 218 -2.95 -21.38 5.46
N ASP A 219 -2.09 -20.53 6.03
CA ASP A 219 -2.40 -19.63 7.13
C ASP A 219 -1.62 -18.29 7.11
N ALA A 220 -0.70 -18.10 6.13
CA ALA A 220 0.13 -16.90 6.05
C ALA A 220 0.47 -16.52 4.59
N PHE A 221 0.68 -15.21 4.34
CA PHE A 221 1.18 -14.71 3.05
C PHE A 221 2.72 -14.79 3.00
N SER A 222 3.28 -15.99 3.13
CA SER A 222 4.72 -16.20 3.21
C SER A 222 5.22 -17.32 2.28
N VAL A 223 6.52 -17.29 2.00
CA VAL A 223 7.21 -18.32 1.22
C VAL A 223 7.17 -19.66 1.94
N GLU A 224 7.37 -19.65 3.27
CA GLU A 224 7.36 -20.84 4.13
C GLU A 224 6.01 -21.55 4.09
N ASN A 225 4.91 -20.78 4.14
CA ASN A 225 3.55 -21.31 4.02
C ASN A 225 3.36 -22.00 2.66
N GLY A 226 3.71 -21.34 1.57
CA GLY A 226 3.61 -21.92 0.22
C GLY A 226 4.39 -23.22 0.07
N LYS A 227 5.63 -23.25 0.59
CA LYS A 227 6.50 -24.42 0.60
C LYS A 227 5.94 -25.57 1.42
N LYS A 228 5.57 -25.30 2.67
CA LYS A 228 4.99 -26.26 3.62
C LYS A 228 3.76 -26.95 3.03
N GLU A 229 2.83 -26.15 2.51
CA GLU A 229 1.55 -26.68 2.04
C GLU A 229 1.69 -27.55 0.77
N VAL A 230 2.59 -27.18 -0.15
CA VAL A 230 2.88 -28.03 -1.32
C VAL A 230 3.57 -29.33 -0.90
N LEU A 231 4.59 -29.27 -0.04
CA LEU A 231 5.26 -30.49 0.46
C LEU A 231 4.27 -31.44 1.11
N ASN A 232 3.35 -30.93 1.94
CA ASN A 232 2.33 -31.73 2.59
C ASN A 232 1.30 -32.30 1.59
N ALA A 233 0.88 -31.50 0.62
CA ALA A 233 -0.15 -31.91 -0.34
C ALA A 233 0.35 -32.94 -1.36
N PHE A 234 1.63 -32.89 -1.70
CA PHE A 234 2.27 -33.78 -2.70
C PHE A 234 3.11 -34.89 -2.07
N ALA A 235 3.04 -35.04 -0.73
CA ALA A 235 3.69 -36.18 -0.04
C ALA A 235 3.19 -37.50 -0.59
N GLY A 236 4.11 -38.45 -0.88
CA GLY A 236 3.75 -39.81 -1.30
C GLY A 236 3.94 -40.12 -2.79
N GLY A 237 4.63 -39.25 -3.54
CA GLY A 237 5.08 -39.54 -4.90
C GLY A 237 4.01 -39.56 -5.99
N ARG A 238 2.79 -39.15 -5.66
CA ARG A 238 1.71 -38.93 -6.65
C ARG A 238 1.45 -37.44 -6.84
N ILE A 239 0.93 -37.08 -8.02
CA ILE A 239 0.45 -35.72 -8.29
C ILE A 239 -1.06 -35.66 -8.01
N PRO A 240 -1.48 -35.32 -6.78
CA PRO A 240 -2.91 -35.36 -6.39
C PRO A 240 -3.70 -34.18 -6.95
N TYR A 241 -3.00 -33.07 -7.26
CA TYR A 241 -3.57 -31.84 -7.82
C TYR A 241 -2.93 -31.53 -9.15
N ASP A 242 -3.72 -31.13 -10.15
CA ASP A 242 -3.25 -30.75 -11.47
C ASP A 242 -3.03 -29.24 -11.62
N ALA A 243 -3.50 -28.44 -10.66
CA ALA A 243 -3.16 -27.02 -10.55
C ALA A 243 -2.95 -26.57 -9.10
N VAL A 244 -2.11 -25.54 -8.93
CA VAL A 244 -1.92 -24.80 -7.68
C VAL A 244 -2.32 -23.35 -7.90
N PHE A 245 -3.25 -22.84 -7.08
CA PHE A 245 -3.60 -21.44 -7.02
C PHE A 245 -3.03 -20.82 -5.74
N ALA A 246 -1.97 -20.05 -5.87
CA ALA A 246 -1.35 -19.32 -4.77
C ALA A 246 -2.02 -17.94 -4.60
N PHE A 247 -2.56 -17.64 -3.41
CA PHE A 247 -3.27 -16.38 -3.16
C PHE A 247 -2.36 -15.17 -2.92
N SER A 248 -1.07 -15.31 -3.18
CA SER A 248 -0.11 -14.20 -3.31
C SER A 248 1.14 -14.65 -4.04
N SER A 249 1.93 -13.68 -4.49
CA SER A 249 3.22 -13.95 -5.13
C SER A 249 4.26 -14.55 -4.15
N THR A 250 4.20 -14.22 -2.86
CA THR A 250 5.08 -14.80 -1.83
C THR A 250 4.76 -16.28 -1.61
N ILE A 251 3.48 -16.64 -1.49
CA ILE A 251 3.04 -18.04 -1.42
C ILE A 251 3.49 -18.81 -2.67
N LEU A 252 3.35 -18.20 -3.84
CA LEU A 252 3.76 -18.81 -5.13
C LEU A 252 5.24 -19.18 -5.13
N LEU A 253 6.12 -18.30 -4.65
CA LEU A 253 7.57 -18.60 -4.62
C LEU A 253 7.86 -19.86 -3.81
N GLY A 254 7.24 -20.00 -2.64
CA GLY A 254 7.36 -21.20 -1.82
C GLY A 254 6.78 -22.46 -2.50
N ALA A 255 5.65 -22.32 -3.19
CA ALA A 255 5.04 -23.40 -3.93
C ALA A 255 5.93 -23.88 -5.08
N ILE A 256 6.53 -22.96 -5.83
CA ILE A 256 7.47 -23.30 -6.93
C ILE A 256 8.72 -24.01 -6.37
N ASP A 257 9.30 -23.51 -5.28
CA ASP A 257 10.46 -24.12 -4.64
C ASP A 257 10.16 -25.57 -4.20
N ALA A 258 9.01 -25.79 -3.58
CA ALA A 258 8.56 -27.12 -3.17
C ALA A 258 8.31 -28.05 -4.37
N LEU A 259 7.61 -27.60 -5.41
CA LEU A 259 7.36 -28.41 -6.62
C LEU A 259 8.68 -28.83 -7.26
N ARG A 260 9.63 -27.91 -7.41
CA ARG A 260 10.97 -28.20 -7.97
C ARG A 260 11.75 -29.20 -7.10
N SER A 261 11.70 -29.09 -5.79
CA SER A 261 12.36 -30.05 -4.87
C SER A 261 11.78 -31.47 -4.99
N LEU A 262 10.51 -31.58 -5.36
CA LEU A 262 9.82 -32.85 -5.65
C LEU A 262 9.99 -33.32 -7.11
N HIS A 263 10.82 -32.64 -7.91
CA HIS A 263 10.99 -32.90 -9.35
C HIS A 263 9.70 -32.76 -10.18
N ILE A 264 8.73 -31.99 -9.70
CA ILE A 264 7.49 -31.66 -10.40
C ILE A 264 7.70 -30.32 -11.14
N ARG A 265 7.47 -30.30 -12.43
CA ARG A 265 7.71 -29.12 -13.27
C ARG A 265 6.49 -28.21 -13.26
N PRO A 266 6.60 -26.98 -12.69
CA PRO A 266 5.53 -25.99 -12.77
C PRO A 266 5.19 -25.68 -14.23
N GLY A 267 3.90 -25.55 -14.54
CA GLY A 267 3.40 -25.25 -15.89
C GLY A 267 3.40 -26.44 -16.87
N LYS A 268 4.02 -27.57 -16.50
CA LYS A 268 4.02 -28.80 -17.34
C LYS A 268 3.30 -29.95 -16.64
N ASP A 269 3.76 -30.32 -15.46
CA ASP A 269 3.19 -31.42 -14.69
C ASP A 269 2.04 -30.93 -13.79
N VAL A 270 2.11 -29.67 -13.33
CA VAL A 270 1.11 -28.98 -12.52
C VAL A 270 1.00 -27.53 -12.98
N GLY A 271 -0.20 -27.09 -13.35
CA GLY A 271 -0.47 -25.69 -13.67
C GLY A 271 -0.31 -24.81 -12.43
N ILE A 272 0.18 -23.60 -12.60
CA ILE A 272 0.28 -22.62 -11.49
C ILE A 272 -0.32 -21.29 -11.88
N ILE A 273 -1.07 -20.70 -10.94
CA ILE A 273 -1.63 -19.36 -11.06
C ILE A 273 -1.46 -18.63 -9.74
N SER A 274 -1.31 -17.32 -9.77
CA SER A 274 -1.06 -16.51 -8.59
C SER A 274 -1.90 -15.26 -8.53
N TYR A 275 -1.84 -14.60 -7.39
CA TYR A 275 -2.19 -13.20 -7.19
C TYR A 275 -0.94 -12.33 -7.24
N ASP A 276 -1.13 -11.02 -7.41
CA ASP A 276 -0.17 -9.93 -7.48
C ASP A 276 0.59 -9.84 -8.81
N ASN A 277 1.03 -8.64 -9.17
CA ASN A 277 1.80 -8.38 -10.38
C ASN A 277 3.20 -7.88 -10.05
N ASN A 278 4.00 -8.71 -9.40
CA ASN A 278 5.41 -8.42 -9.19
C ASN A 278 6.21 -8.68 -10.47
N GLY A 279 7.04 -7.72 -10.89
CA GLY A 279 7.76 -7.76 -12.17
C GLY A 279 8.63 -9.00 -12.38
N PHE A 280 9.11 -9.64 -11.31
CA PHE A 280 9.90 -10.87 -11.41
C PHE A 280 9.10 -12.08 -11.92
N LEU A 281 7.76 -12.05 -11.87
CA LEU A 281 6.90 -13.17 -12.29
C LEU A 281 6.98 -13.44 -13.81
N ASP A 282 7.34 -12.45 -14.60
CA ASP A 282 7.57 -12.62 -16.04
C ASP A 282 8.93 -13.24 -16.37
N PHE A 283 9.88 -13.24 -15.41
CA PHE A 283 11.22 -13.82 -15.55
C PHE A 283 11.35 -15.23 -14.96
N LEU A 284 10.27 -15.75 -14.37
CA LEU A 284 10.23 -17.14 -13.93
C LEU A 284 10.06 -18.07 -15.15
N ASP A 285 10.51 -19.32 -14.99
CA ASP A 285 10.29 -20.39 -16.00
C ASP A 285 9.40 -21.48 -15.36
N PRO A 286 8.15 -21.57 -15.82
CA PRO A 286 7.46 -20.72 -16.80
C PRO A 286 7.08 -19.34 -16.25
N ALA A 287 6.89 -18.34 -17.14
CA ALA A 287 6.29 -17.08 -16.79
C ALA A 287 4.86 -17.29 -16.23
N VAL A 288 4.52 -16.60 -15.14
CA VAL A 288 3.35 -16.96 -14.32
C VAL A 288 2.08 -16.18 -14.71
N THR A 289 1.02 -16.93 -15.01
CA THR A 289 -0.36 -16.43 -15.11
C THR A 289 -0.82 -15.92 -13.73
N ARG A 290 -1.40 -14.72 -13.67
CA ARG A 290 -1.69 -14.08 -12.39
C ARG A 290 -2.84 -13.09 -12.44
N VAL A 291 -3.44 -12.85 -11.29
CA VAL A 291 -4.39 -11.75 -11.09
C VAL A 291 -3.59 -10.50 -10.74
N GLU A 292 -3.62 -9.52 -11.63
CA GLU A 292 -3.01 -8.21 -11.42
C GLU A 292 -3.95 -7.28 -10.67
N GLN A 293 -3.48 -6.75 -9.55
CA GLN A 293 -4.18 -5.74 -8.77
C GLN A 293 -3.88 -4.34 -9.31
N PRO A 294 -4.86 -3.43 -9.39
CA PRO A 294 -4.70 -2.09 -9.97
C PRO A 294 -4.04 -1.11 -8.98
N LEU A 295 -2.81 -1.41 -8.53
CA LEU A 295 -2.13 -0.70 -7.43
C LEU A 295 -1.94 0.80 -7.70
N ARG A 296 -1.61 1.17 -8.94
CA ARG A 296 -1.41 2.59 -9.29
C ARG A 296 -2.71 3.37 -9.22
N GLU A 297 -3.80 2.79 -9.72
CA GLU A 297 -5.12 3.40 -9.66
C GLU A 297 -5.61 3.50 -8.21
N ALA A 298 -5.47 2.42 -7.44
CA ALA A 298 -5.83 2.39 -6.02
C ALA A 298 -5.05 3.43 -5.21
N GLY A 299 -3.73 3.51 -5.41
CA GLY A 299 -2.88 4.50 -4.76
C GLY A 299 -3.26 5.94 -5.11
N GLN A 300 -3.55 6.20 -6.40
CA GLN A 300 -3.99 7.53 -6.85
C GLN A 300 -5.30 7.95 -6.18
N ILE A 301 -6.30 7.06 -6.20
CA ILE A 301 -7.62 7.35 -5.61
C ILE A 301 -7.53 7.50 -4.08
N ALA A 302 -6.72 6.68 -3.41
CA ALA A 302 -6.53 6.79 -1.95
C ALA A 302 -5.90 8.14 -1.57
N VAL A 303 -4.85 8.56 -2.29
CA VAL A 303 -4.22 9.88 -2.08
C VAL A 303 -5.20 11.00 -2.39
N ASP A 304 -5.94 10.95 -3.51
CA ASP A 304 -6.94 11.97 -3.87
C ASP A 304 -8.00 12.09 -2.77
N THR A 305 -8.53 10.97 -2.31
CA THR A 305 -9.53 10.93 -1.23
C THR A 305 -8.99 11.52 0.06
N LEU A 306 -7.74 11.19 0.44
CA LEU A 306 -7.11 11.77 1.63
C LEU A 306 -7.00 13.30 1.50
N PHE A 307 -6.59 13.80 0.33
CA PHE A 307 -6.46 15.25 0.11
C PHE A 307 -7.80 15.98 0.07
N GLU A 308 -8.88 15.35 -0.39
CA GLU A 308 -10.24 15.88 -0.31
C GLU A 308 -10.63 16.10 1.17
N ILE A 309 -10.37 15.12 2.06
CA ILE A 309 -10.65 15.22 3.50
C ILE A 309 -9.76 16.31 4.15
N ILE A 310 -8.44 16.28 3.88
CA ILE A 310 -7.50 17.30 4.39
C ILE A 310 -7.97 18.71 4.04
N ASN A 311 -8.34 18.94 2.78
CA ASN A 311 -8.75 20.26 2.30
C ASN A 311 -10.10 20.69 2.88
N ALA A 312 -11.06 19.77 3.05
CA ALA A 312 -12.33 20.06 3.69
C ALA A 312 -12.13 20.53 5.15
N ARG A 313 -11.37 19.76 5.94
CA ARG A 313 -11.07 20.10 7.34
C ARG A 313 -10.32 21.42 7.47
N ARG A 314 -9.34 21.68 6.60
CA ARG A 314 -8.60 22.97 6.57
C ARG A 314 -9.48 24.17 6.23
N ALA A 315 -10.52 23.95 5.44
CA ALA A 315 -11.49 24.97 5.10
C ALA A 315 -12.61 25.12 6.12
N GLY A 316 -12.57 24.37 7.24
CA GLY A 316 -13.64 24.35 8.26
C GLY A 316 -14.95 23.75 7.74
N ARG A 317 -14.88 22.92 6.69
CA ARG A 317 -16.03 22.22 6.11
C ARG A 317 -16.14 20.80 6.68
N PRO A 318 -17.33 20.21 6.71
CA PRO A 318 -17.49 18.80 7.05
C PRO A 318 -16.70 17.91 6.06
N ASP A 319 -16.30 16.74 6.54
CA ASP A 319 -15.67 15.74 5.70
C ASP A 319 -16.61 15.35 4.55
N PRO A 320 -16.06 15.04 3.36
CA PRO A 320 -16.86 14.48 2.28
C PRO A 320 -17.47 13.13 2.69
N ALA A 321 -18.52 12.71 2.01
CA ALA A 321 -19.08 11.37 2.21
C ALA A 321 -17.99 10.29 2.00
N PRO A 322 -17.97 9.23 2.84
CA PRO A 322 -16.98 8.17 2.73
C PRO A 322 -16.97 7.55 1.33
N ARG A 323 -15.79 7.46 0.71
CA ARG A 323 -15.59 6.76 -0.55
C ARG A 323 -15.19 5.33 -0.25
N GLN A 324 -16.04 4.37 -0.60
CA GLN A 324 -15.84 2.95 -0.38
C GLN A 324 -15.80 2.25 -1.73
N LEU A 325 -14.60 1.94 -2.23
CA LEU A 325 -14.40 1.50 -3.59
C LEU A 325 -13.67 0.15 -3.65
N LEU A 326 -14.25 -0.76 -4.46
CA LEU A 326 -13.60 -1.99 -4.89
C LEU A 326 -13.27 -1.85 -6.38
N ILE A 327 -11.98 -1.94 -6.74
CA ILE A 327 -11.51 -1.79 -8.11
C ILE A 327 -11.32 -3.21 -8.70
N PRO A 328 -11.90 -3.48 -9.88
CA PRO A 328 -11.75 -4.79 -10.51
C PRO A 328 -10.28 -5.05 -10.90
N PRO A 329 -9.73 -6.23 -10.57
CA PRO A 329 -8.42 -6.65 -11.05
C PRO A 329 -8.49 -7.19 -12.48
N THR A 330 -7.34 -7.47 -13.08
CA THR A 330 -7.22 -8.08 -14.40
C THR A 330 -6.48 -9.40 -14.36
N LEU A 331 -6.75 -10.29 -15.31
CA LEU A 331 -6.01 -11.55 -15.48
C LEU A 331 -4.91 -11.37 -16.53
N VAL A 332 -3.67 -11.51 -16.08
CA VAL A 332 -2.48 -11.51 -16.95
C VAL A 332 -2.13 -12.95 -17.30
N VAL A 333 -2.48 -13.38 -18.51
CA VAL A 333 -2.24 -14.75 -18.97
C VAL A 333 -0.79 -14.91 -19.43
N ARG A 334 -0.15 -15.99 -18.99
CA ARG A 334 1.20 -16.42 -19.34
C ARG A 334 1.23 -17.95 -19.60
N SER A 335 2.42 -18.53 -19.58
CA SER A 335 2.65 -19.93 -19.98
C SER A 335 2.56 -20.95 -18.83
N SER A 336 2.20 -20.51 -17.61
CA SER A 336 2.21 -21.40 -16.43
C SER A 336 0.95 -22.25 -16.25
N CYS A 337 -0.09 -22.00 -17.03
CA CYS A 337 -1.32 -22.80 -17.03
C CYS A 337 -2.18 -22.55 -18.29
#